data_75e606ce1331995b13269a82ced00426
#
_entry.id   75e606ce1331995b13269a82ced00426
#
_cell.length_a   1.000
_cell.length_b   1.000
_cell.length_c   1.000
_cell.angle_alpha   90.00
_cell.angle_beta   90.00
_cell.angle_gamma   90.00
#
_symmetry.space_group_name_H-M   'P 1'
#
loop_
_entity.id
_entity.type
_entity.pdbx_description
1 polymer ?
#
loop_
_entity_poly.entity_id
_entity_poly.type
_entity_poly.pdbx_seq_one_letter_code
_entity_poly.pdbx_strand_id
1 'polypeptide(L)'
;MKFYLSILFSLLTTCPNIIAAVNSDTIVLDETGVKNLRIETVEVEETNFEETVFALGRIAEIPERHGVLSSRISGRVLSLETQEGDTVEKDQVLVRVESRQPGSPPPVIELKAPIGGLVVESHTRIGEPVEPDKELLDISDLTEVFAIARVPENQAAKLKPGSKAHIRVSALGDQPLDGEMIRFGTSADRESGTIDAIFKVANPGLKMRPNMRAEFSIVLSQRPNVVGIPRAALQGDASKRFVYVKHFDLPNAFIKTSVQVGEMNDRYVEIVSGLLPADEVVTRGAYSLSFAGGGSVSLKEALDAAHGHEHAPDGGELTPEKKAEMAAAKNGGKASASSGGNKIWTYVSGGLFLLLVASLFGKFQKREVQL
;
A
#
# COMPACT_ATOMS: atom_id res chain seq x y z
N MET A 1 -21.93 77.64 0.31
CA MET A 1 -21.75 77.49 1.76
C MET A 1 -22.51 76.25 2.18
N LYS A 2 -21.83 75.07 2.16
CA LYS A 2 -22.38 73.78 2.63
C LYS A 2 -21.23 73.00 3.28
N PHE A 3 -21.36 72.79 4.59
CA PHE A 3 -20.48 72.04 5.42
C PHE A 3 -20.65 70.57 5.12
N TYR A 4 -19.57 69.83 4.79
CA TYR A 4 -19.49 68.39 4.80
C TYR A 4 -18.77 67.93 6.05
N LEU A 5 -19.53 67.28 6.95
CA LEU A 5 -19.04 66.62 8.14
C LEU A 5 -18.55 65.22 7.77
N SER A 6 -17.19 65.00 7.83
CA SER A 6 -16.59 63.67 7.63
C SER A 6 -16.68 62.89 8.93
N ILE A 7 -17.52 61.83 8.91
CA ILE A 7 -17.52 60.79 9.94
C ILE A 7 -16.49 59.73 9.56
N LEU A 8 -15.38 59.74 10.28
CA LEU A 8 -14.34 58.71 10.20
C LEU A 8 -14.81 57.48 11.01
N PHE A 9 -15.32 56.44 10.32
CA PHE A 9 -15.70 55.16 10.94
C PHE A 9 -14.45 54.28 11.05
N SER A 10 -13.91 54.20 12.26
CA SER A 10 -12.79 53.33 12.60
C SER A 10 -13.29 51.87 12.64
N LEU A 11 -13.01 51.09 11.59
CA LEU A 11 -13.29 49.66 11.53
C LEU A 11 -12.17 48.92 12.32
N LEU A 12 -12.44 48.62 13.58
CA LEU A 12 -11.63 47.71 14.39
C LEU A 12 -11.84 46.29 13.85
N THR A 13 -10.91 45.80 13.05
CA THR A 13 -10.86 44.41 12.63
C THR A 13 -10.40 43.55 13.80
N THR A 14 -11.37 42.97 14.51
CA THR A 14 -11.10 41.84 15.42
C THR A 14 -10.75 40.62 14.59
N CYS A 15 -9.46 40.26 14.52
CA CYS A 15 -9.03 38.94 14.10
C CYS A 15 -9.64 37.90 15.07
N PRO A 16 -10.43 36.95 14.60
CA PRO A 16 -10.76 35.81 15.45
C PRO A 16 -9.49 35.01 15.69
N ASN A 17 -9.03 34.92 16.94
CA ASN A 17 -8.10 33.90 17.36
C ASN A 17 -8.72 32.54 17.02
N ILE A 18 -8.23 31.91 15.98
CA ILE A 18 -8.50 30.48 15.71
C ILE A 18 -7.70 29.75 16.79
N ILE A 19 -8.32 29.52 17.93
CA ILE A 19 -7.84 28.54 18.90
C ILE A 19 -8.05 27.20 18.23
N ALA A 20 -6.97 26.62 17.74
CA ALA A 20 -6.96 25.23 17.29
C ALA A 20 -7.45 24.40 18.49
N ALA A 21 -8.60 23.76 18.33
CA ALA A 21 -9.12 22.84 19.31
C ALA A 21 -8.09 21.73 19.49
N VAL A 22 -7.48 21.65 20.66
CA VAL A 22 -6.57 20.56 21.03
C VAL A 22 -7.41 19.29 21.05
N ASN A 23 -7.18 18.44 20.08
CA ASN A 23 -7.93 17.22 19.87
C ASN A 23 -7.72 16.26 21.03
N SER A 24 -8.81 15.75 21.61
CA SER A 24 -8.87 14.71 22.63
C SER A 24 -8.31 13.34 22.19
N ASP A 25 -7.74 13.27 21.00
CA ASP A 25 -7.28 12.04 20.34
C ASP A 25 -5.74 11.85 20.41
N THR A 26 -5.06 12.49 21.36
CA THR A 26 -3.61 12.32 21.55
C THR A 26 -3.34 11.20 22.54
N ILE A 27 -2.56 10.22 22.12
CA ILE A 27 -2.09 9.09 22.92
C ILE A 27 -0.64 9.36 23.32
N VAL A 28 -0.35 9.43 24.62
CA VAL A 28 1.01 9.59 25.16
C VAL A 28 1.45 8.27 25.75
N LEU A 29 2.58 7.76 25.32
CA LEU A 29 3.19 6.53 25.82
C LEU A 29 4.48 6.85 26.57
N ASP A 30 4.84 5.98 27.52
CA ASP A 30 6.19 5.96 28.05
C ASP A 30 7.15 5.25 27.07
N GLU A 31 8.44 5.35 27.29
CA GLU A 31 9.46 4.75 26.42
C GLU A 31 9.31 3.21 26.33
N THR A 32 8.86 2.59 27.42
CA THR A 32 8.61 1.14 27.49
C THR A 32 7.40 0.76 26.63
N GLY A 33 6.36 1.57 26.63
CA GLY A 33 5.17 1.39 25.78
C GLY A 33 5.52 1.45 24.29
N VAL A 34 6.31 2.44 23.87
CA VAL A 34 6.77 2.55 22.47
C VAL A 34 7.56 1.33 22.03
N LYS A 35 8.49 0.86 22.89
CA LYS A 35 9.28 -0.35 22.61
C LYS A 35 8.43 -1.61 22.56
N ASN A 36 7.51 -1.78 23.49
CA ASN A 36 6.64 -2.96 23.57
C ASN A 36 5.67 -3.05 22.38
N LEU A 37 5.15 -1.91 21.94
CA LEU A 37 4.26 -1.82 20.78
C LEU A 37 5.03 -1.83 19.45
N ARG A 38 6.36 -1.78 19.51
CA ARG A 38 7.27 -1.71 18.33
C ARG A 38 6.84 -0.62 17.36
N ILE A 39 6.64 0.59 17.89
CA ILE A 39 6.24 1.73 17.07
C ILE A 39 7.37 2.13 16.14
N GLU A 40 7.09 2.15 14.85
CA GLU A 40 7.98 2.66 13.81
C GLU A 40 7.25 3.76 13.05
N THR A 41 7.93 4.85 12.76
CA THR A 41 7.40 5.99 12.01
C THR A 41 8.13 6.17 10.69
N VAL A 42 7.45 6.77 9.72
CA VAL A 42 8.02 7.19 8.43
C VAL A 42 7.59 8.62 8.17
N GLU A 43 8.52 9.44 7.72
CA GLU A 43 8.24 10.80 7.29
C GLU A 43 7.38 10.82 6.03
N VAL A 44 6.42 11.73 6.00
CA VAL A 44 5.52 11.92 4.86
C VAL A 44 6.21 12.81 3.84
N GLU A 45 6.44 12.26 2.67
CA GLU A 45 7.09 12.94 1.56
C GLU A 45 6.17 13.03 0.34
N GLU A 46 6.38 14.06 -0.47
CA GLU A 46 5.81 14.09 -1.82
C GLU A 46 6.61 13.16 -2.72
N THR A 47 5.96 12.18 -3.28
CA THR A 47 6.57 11.16 -4.13
C THR A 47 5.88 11.06 -5.48
N ASN A 48 6.52 10.35 -6.41
CA ASN A 48 5.85 9.92 -7.64
C ASN A 48 4.92 8.76 -7.32
N PHE A 49 3.63 9.04 -7.25
CA PHE A 49 2.62 8.01 -7.00
C PHE A 49 2.33 7.21 -8.25
N GLU A 50 2.41 5.89 -8.13
CA GLU A 50 2.12 4.94 -9.20
C GLU A 50 0.73 4.36 -9.04
N GLU A 51 -0.15 4.61 -10.01
CA GLU A 51 -1.38 3.84 -10.16
C GLU A 51 -1.01 2.48 -10.72
N THR A 52 -1.31 1.41 -9.99
CA THR A 52 -0.95 0.06 -10.40
C THR A 52 -2.15 -0.85 -10.54
N VAL A 53 -2.06 -1.84 -11.43
CA VAL A 53 -2.98 -2.98 -11.45
C VAL A 53 -2.26 -4.23 -10.96
N PHE A 54 -2.91 -4.93 -10.06
CA PHE A 54 -2.42 -6.23 -9.59
C PHE A 54 -2.78 -7.33 -10.59
N ALA A 55 -1.80 -8.19 -10.88
CA ALA A 55 -2.01 -9.38 -11.69
C ALA A 55 -1.22 -10.56 -11.13
N LEU A 56 -1.72 -11.76 -11.34
CA LEU A 56 -1.00 -13.01 -11.09
C LEU A 56 -0.43 -13.54 -12.39
N GLY A 57 0.67 -14.26 -12.28
CA GLY A 57 1.27 -14.86 -13.46
C GLY A 57 2.36 -15.88 -13.14
N ARG A 58 3.22 -16.11 -14.10
CA ARG A 58 4.29 -17.11 -14.01
C ARG A 58 5.57 -16.66 -14.68
N ILE A 59 6.66 -17.27 -14.29
CA ILE A 59 7.95 -17.18 -15.00
C ILE A 59 7.93 -18.17 -16.17
N ALA A 60 8.47 -17.77 -17.30
CA ALA A 60 8.65 -18.61 -18.48
C ALA A 60 10.05 -18.39 -19.06
N GLU A 61 10.55 -19.39 -19.76
CA GLU A 61 11.77 -19.24 -20.53
C GLU A 61 11.56 -18.39 -21.76
N ILE A 62 12.64 -17.83 -22.26
CA ILE A 62 12.65 -17.09 -23.53
C ILE A 62 12.87 -18.10 -24.66
N PRO A 63 11.94 -18.30 -25.60
CA PRO A 63 12.04 -19.33 -26.63
C PRO A 63 13.31 -19.27 -27.45
N GLU A 64 13.81 -18.06 -27.73
CA GLU A 64 15.04 -17.85 -28.49
C GLU A 64 16.32 -18.26 -27.72
N ARG A 65 16.20 -18.51 -26.43
CA ARG A 65 17.25 -18.97 -25.52
C ARG A 65 17.09 -20.42 -25.08
N HIS A 66 16.24 -21.16 -25.77
CA HIS A 66 16.03 -22.58 -25.57
C HIS A 66 16.69 -23.37 -26.72
N GLY A 67 17.42 -24.40 -26.40
CA GLY A 67 18.09 -25.27 -27.37
C GLY A 67 17.85 -26.73 -27.04
N VAL A 68 17.46 -27.49 -28.06
CA VAL A 68 17.23 -28.93 -27.96
C VAL A 68 18.43 -29.68 -28.53
N LEU A 69 19.00 -30.60 -27.76
CA LEU A 69 20.00 -31.54 -28.26
C LEU A 69 19.32 -32.80 -28.74
N SER A 70 19.37 -33.05 -30.05
CA SER A 70 18.81 -34.25 -30.66
C SER A 70 19.87 -35.12 -31.34
N SER A 71 19.56 -36.39 -31.53
CA SER A 71 20.41 -37.31 -32.29
C SER A 71 20.13 -37.18 -33.79
N ARG A 72 21.19 -37.21 -34.60
CA ARG A 72 21.08 -37.28 -36.07
C ARG A 72 21.27 -38.70 -36.63
N ILE A 73 21.57 -39.67 -35.76
CA ILE A 73 21.85 -41.03 -36.14
C ILE A 73 21.07 -42.02 -35.28
N SER A 74 20.83 -43.22 -35.81
CA SER A 74 20.39 -44.36 -35.05
C SER A 74 21.54 -44.98 -34.28
N GLY A 75 21.36 -45.25 -33.01
CA GLY A 75 22.42 -45.78 -32.16
C GLY A 75 21.96 -46.14 -30.76
N ARG A 76 22.91 -46.11 -29.84
CA ARG A 76 22.69 -46.30 -28.39
C ARG A 76 23.52 -45.29 -27.61
N VAL A 77 22.94 -44.71 -26.56
CA VAL A 77 23.66 -43.82 -25.65
C VAL A 77 24.76 -44.60 -24.94
N LEU A 78 26.02 -44.24 -25.21
CA LEU A 78 27.19 -44.85 -24.58
C LEU A 78 27.50 -44.17 -23.24
N SER A 79 27.52 -42.84 -23.22
CA SER A 79 27.70 -42.05 -22.00
C SER A 79 26.86 -40.77 -22.03
N LEU A 80 26.51 -40.29 -20.84
CA LEU A 80 25.84 -39.06 -20.56
C LEU A 80 26.74 -38.28 -19.61
N GLU A 81 27.29 -37.13 -20.07
CA GLU A 81 28.32 -36.37 -19.33
C GLU A 81 27.68 -35.24 -18.48
N THR A 82 26.35 -35.14 -18.48
CA THR A 82 25.62 -34.10 -17.77
C THR A 82 24.28 -34.63 -17.23
N GLN A 83 23.73 -33.96 -16.26
CA GLN A 83 22.43 -34.28 -15.63
C GLN A 83 21.51 -33.06 -15.62
N GLU A 84 20.23 -33.29 -15.36
CA GLU A 84 19.28 -32.20 -15.10
C GLU A 84 19.77 -31.33 -13.94
N GLY A 85 19.78 -30.02 -14.15
CA GLY A 85 20.27 -29.04 -13.20
C GLY A 85 21.73 -28.62 -13.37
N ASP A 86 22.50 -29.32 -14.22
CA ASP A 86 23.87 -28.91 -14.53
C ASP A 86 23.88 -27.70 -15.47
N THR A 87 24.89 -26.85 -15.30
CA THR A 87 25.16 -25.74 -16.24
C THR A 87 26.22 -26.21 -17.25
N VAL A 88 25.93 -26.00 -18.52
CA VAL A 88 26.79 -26.41 -19.64
C VAL A 88 27.18 -25.22 -20.50
N GLU A 89 28.36 -25.31 -21.13
CA GLU A 89 28.81 -24.31 -22.09
C GLU A 89 28.42 -24.73 -23.51
N LYS A 90 28.28 -23.73 -24.40
CA LYS A 90 28.10 -24.02 -25.83
C LYS A 90 29.24 -24.86 -26.37
N ASP A 91 28.95 -25.84 -27.25
CA ASP A 91 29.86 -26.77 -27.86
C ASP A 91 30.52 -27.79 -26.87
N GLN A 92 30.13 -27.81 -25.59
CA GLN A 92 30.51 -28.84 -24.64
C GLN A 92 29.92 -30.19 -25.06
N VAL A 93 30.71 -31.29 -24.97
CA VAL A 93 30.21 -32.64 -25.23
C VAL A 93 29.31 -33.08 -24.08
N LEU A 94 28.06 -33.45 -24.38
CA LEU A 94 27.07 -33.83 -23.39
C LEU A 94 26.69 -35.33 -23.48
N VAL A 95 26.62 -35.86 -24.71
CA VAL A 95 26.20 -37.24 -24.95
C VAL A 95 27.14 -37.90 -25.95
N ARG A 96 27.53 -39.16 -25.69
CA ARG A 96 28.18 -39.98 -26.69
C ARG A 96 27.23 -41.07 -27.14
N VAL A 97 27.07 -41.21 -28.44
CA VAL A 97 26.20 -42.20 -29.09
C VAL A 97 27.02 -43.15 -29.91
N GLU A 98 26.92 -44.43 -29.61
CA GLU A 98 27.48 -45.51 -30.43
C GLU A 98 26.54 -45.75 -31.62
N SER A 99 27.04 -45.60 -32.81
CA SER A 99 26.27 -45.78 -34.06
C SER A 99 25.93 -47.24 -34.33
N ARG A 100 24.79 -47.52 -34.92
CA ARG A 100 24.44 -48.86 -35.46
C ARG A 100 25.19 -49.20 -36.76
N GLN A 101 25.99 -48.28 -37.29
CA GLN A 101 26.76 -48.58 -38.50
C GLN A 101 27.84 -49.63 -38.20
N PRO A 102 28.10 -50.53 -39.19
CA PRO A 102 29.13 -51.53 -39.04
C PRO A 102 30.51 -50.89 -38.83
N GLY A 103 31.24 -51.40 -37.84
CA GLY A 103 32.60 -50.95 -37.51
C GLY A 103 33.19 -51.84 -36.40
N SER A 104 34.49 -51.89 -36.26
CA SER A 104 35.18 -52.59 -35.18
C SER A 104 36.34 -51.70 -34.67
N PRO A 105 36.16 -50.93 -33.60
CA PRO A 105 34.92 -50.73 -32.86
C PRO A 105 33.84 -49.91 -33.64
N PRO A 106 32.58 -49.98 -33.23
CA PRO A 106 31.53 -49.12 -33.84
C PRO A 106 31.88 -47.65 -33.70
N PRO A 107 31.51 -46.80 -34.66
CA PRO A 107 31.74 -45.35 -34.57
C PRO A 107 31.00 -44.73 -33.38
N VAL A 108 31.67 -43.87 -32.63
CA VAL A 108 31.10 -43.08 -31.56
C VAL A 108 30.99 -41.63 -32.00
N ILE A 109 29.79 -41.07 -31.88
CA ILE A 109 29.48 -39.66 -32.24
C ILE A 109 29.32 -38.87 -30.94
N GLU A 110 30.03 -37.76 -30.86
CA GLU A 110 29.88 -36.78 -29.78
C GLU A 110 28.81 -35.77 -30.13
N LEU A 111 27.80 -35.69 -29.27
CA LEU A 111 26.74 -34.67 -29.37
C LEU A 111 27.06 -33.53 -28.40
N LYS A 112 27.09 -32.31 -28.95
CA LYS A 112 27.51 -31.09 -28.25
C LYS A 112 26.36 -30.18 -27.98
N ALA A 113 26.42 -29.42 -26.89
CA ALA A 113 25.43 -28.41 -26.52
C ALA A 113 25.25 -27.38 -27.63
N PRO A 114 24.03 -27.15 -28.14
CA PRO A 114 23.77 -26.14 -29.16
C PRO A 114 23.90 -24.70 -28.63
N ILE A 115 23.63 -24.53 -27.33
CA ILE A 115 23.74 -23.26 -26.59
C ILE A 115 24.35 -23.53 -25.20
N GLY A 116 24.88 -22.49 -24.56
CA GLY A 116 25.21 -22.55 -23.14
C GLY A 116 23.98 -22.29 -22.28
N GLY A 117 23.88 -22.93 -21.13
CA GLY A 117 22.73 -22.75 -20.22
C GLY A 117 22.59 -23.88 -19.22
N LEU A 118 21.40 -23.96 -18.63
CA LEU A 118 21.02 -25.02 -17.70
C LEU A 118 20.38 -26.16 -18.47
N VAL A 119 20.74 -27.40 -18.14
CA VAL A 119 19.99 -28.58 -18.58
C VAL A 119 18.69 -28.65 -17.81
N VAL A 120 17.58 -28.35 -18.46
CA VAL A 120 16.27 -28.26 -17.82
C VAL A 120 15.51 -29.57 -17.81
N GLU A 121 15.74 -30.41 -18.84
CA GLU A 121 15.12 -31.74 -18.95
C GLU A 121 16.02 -32.72 -19.69
N SER A 122 15.98 -34.03 -19.28
CA SER A 122 16.69 -35.11 -19.91
C SER A 122 15.73 -36.20 -20.32
N HIS A 123 15.67 -36.47 -21.63
CA HIS A 123 14.75 -37.45 -22.24
C HIS A 123 15.45 -38.75 -22.58
N THR A 124 16.68 -38.97 -22.08
CA THR A 124 17.49 -40.14 -22.40
C THR A 124 18.28 -40.68 -21.20
N ARG A 125 18.67 -41.93 -21.28
CA ARG A 125 19.46 -42.62 -20.28
C ARG A 125 20.61 -43.41 -20.94
N ILE A 126 21.68 -43.70 -20.18
CA ILE A 126 22.78 -44.53 -20.63
C ILE A 126 22.24 -45.93 -21.04
N GLY A 127 22.66 -46.41 -22.22
CA GLY A 127 22.23 -47.67 -22.80
C GLY A 127 20.91 -47.63 -23.57
N GLU A 128 20.22 -46.50 -23.55
CA GLU A 128 18.93 -46.32 -24.28
C GLU A 128 19.16 -46.24 -25.79
N PRO A 129 18.31 -46.89 -26.61
CA PRO A 129 18.37 -46.74 -28.06
C PRO A 129 17.90 -45.35 -28.47
N VAL A 130 18.61 -44.75 -29.43
CA VAL A 130 18.25 -43.46 -30.00
C VAL A 130 18.03 -43.62 -31.53
N GLU A 131 17.06 -42.90 -32.03
CA GLU A 131 16.75 -42.78 -33.45
C GLU A 131 17.01 -41.32 -33.91
N PRO A 132 17.14 -41.07 -35.22
CA PRO A 132 17.22 -39.70 -35.71
C PRO A 132 16.08 -38.87 -35.22
N ASP A 133 16.37 -37.59 -34.93
CA ASP A 133 15.45 -36.54 -34.48
C ASP A 133 14.88 -36.75 -33.05
N LYS A 134 15.30 -37.82 -32.36
CA LYS A 134 14.96 -37.99 -30.93
C LYS A 134 15.62 -36.87 -30.12
N GLU A 135 14.80 -36.11 -29.39
CA GLU A 135 15.22 -35.13 -28.38
C GLU A 135 15.88 -35.88 -27.21
N LEU A 136 17.05 -35.43 -26.79
CA LEU A 136 17.84 -36.06 -25.74
C LEU A 136 17.96 -35.18 -24.51
N LEU A 137 18.23 -33.88 -24.69
CA LEU A 137 18.39 -32.92 -23.62
C LEU A 137 17.80 -31.57 -24.05
N ASP A 138 17.14 -30.93 -23.13
CA ASP A 138 16.68 -29.54 -23.24
C ASP A 138 17.61 -28.63 -22.44
N ILE A 139 18.10 -27.58 -23.08
CA ILE A 139 19.03 -26.63 -22.48
C ILE A 139 18.43 -25.23 -22.61
N SER A 140 18.36 -24.52 -21.50
CA SER A 140 17.81 -23.16 -21.51
C SER A 140 18.79 -22.18 -20.85
N ASP A 141 19.06 -21.07 -21.53
CA ASP A 141 19.78 -19.94 -20.96
C ASP A 141 18.78 -19.10 -20.14
N LEU A 142 18.79 -19.31 -18.84
CA LEU A 142 17.90 -18.67 -17.88
C LEU A 142 18.49 -17.39 -17.27
N THR A 143 19.53 -16.79 -17.83
CA THR A 143 20.09 -15.51 -17.33
C THR A 143 19.08 -14.37 -17.40
N GLU A 144 18.19 -14.40 -18.38
CA GLU A 144 16.99 -13.60 -18.48
C GLU A 144 15.79 -14.53 -18.68
N VAL A 145 14.64 -14.10 -18.20
CA VAL A 145 13.39 -14.88 -18.31
C VAL A 145 12.24 -13.98 -18.70
N PHE A 146 11.17 -14.56 -19.20
CA PHE A 146 9.89 -13.89 -19.30
C PHE A 146 9.12 -14.04 -18.00
N ALA A 147 8.56 -12.93 -17.52
CA ALA A 147 7.54 -12.92 -16.49
C ALA A 147 6.20 -12.58 -17.20
N ILE A 148 5.26 -13.51 -17.17
CA ILE A 148 4.00 -13.44 -17.90
C ILE A 148 2.87 -13.17 -16.91
N ALA A 149 2.28 -11.96 -16.98
CA ALA A 149 1.17 -11.54 -16.15
C ALA A 149 -0.16 -11.76 -16.86
N ARG A 150 -1.16 -12.31 -16.18
CA ARG A 150 -2.53 -12.41 -16.68
C ARG A 150 -3.29 -11.15 -16.31
N VAL A 151 -3.48 -10.27 -17.27
CA VAL A 151 -4.10 -8.95 -17.06
C VAL A 151 -5.55 -9.01 -17.53
N PRO A 152 -6.53 -8.55 -16.72
CA PRO A 152 -7.90 -8.40 -17.16
C PRO A 152 -8.01 -7.53 -18.42
N GLU A 153 -8.82 -7.91 -19.39
CA GLU A 153 -8.94 -7.21 -20.69
C GLU A 153 -9.28 -5.73 -20.53
N ASN A 154 -10.15 -5.38 -19.56
CA ASN A 154 -10.53 -4.00 -19.30
C ASN A 154 -9.37 -3.12 -18.81
N GLN A 155 -8.33 -3.71 -18.21
CA GLN A 155 -7.12 -3.00 -17.77
C GLN A 155 -6.03 -3.03 -18.84
N ALA A 156 -6.02 -4.05 -19.68
CA ALA A 156 -5.02 -4.21 -20.76
C ALA A 156 -5.01 -3.03 -21.73
N ALA A 157 -6.16 -2.39 -21.97
CA ALA A 157 -6.25 -1.22 -22.84
C ALA A 157 -5.40 -0.01 -22.37
N LYS A 158 -5.06 0.04 -21.08
CA LYS A 158 -4.20 1.09 -20.49
C LYS A 158 -2.71 0.79 -20.60
N LEU A 159 -2.34 -0.44 -20.97
CA LEU A 159 -0.96 -0.91 -21.05
C LEU A 159 -0.42 -0.80 -22.48
N LYS A 160 0.88 -0.61 -22.59
CA LYS A 160 1.61 -0.57 -23.84
C LYS A 160 3.02 -1.16 -23.67
N PRO A 161 3.68 -1.59 -24.73
CA PRO A 161 5.11 -1.90 -24.68
C PRO A 161 5.88 -0.75 -24.04
N GLY A 162 6.80 -1.08 -23.10
CA GLY A 162 7.49 -0.11 -22.26
C GLY A 162 6.80 0.18 -20.91
N SER A 163 5.57 -0.33 -20.66
CA SER A 163 4.96 -0.25 -19.33
C SER A 163 5.81 -1.00 -18.32
N LYS A 164 6.03 -0.40 -17.13
CA LYS A 164 6.83 -0.99 -16.06
C LYS A 164 5.96 -1.84 -15.14
N ALA A 165 6.58 -2.81 -14.49
CA ALA A 165 5.93 -3.59 -13.44
C ALA A 165 6.94 -3.93 -12.34
N HIS A 166 6.47 -3.90 -11.10
CA HIS A 166 7.17 -4.48 -9.95
C HIS A 166 6.71 -5.92 -9.82
N ILE A 167 7.66 -6.85 -9.96
CA ILE A 167 7.39 -8.29 -10.03
C ILE A 167 7.96 -8.95 -8.78
N ARG A 168 7.11 -9.62 -8.03
CA ARG A 168 7.50 -10.38 -6.83
C ARG A 168 7.45 -11.87 -7.14
N VAL A 169 8.57 -12.54 -6.89
CA VAL A 169 8.68 -14.00 -7.01
C VAL A 169 9.12 -14.54 -5.65
N SER A 170 8.33 -15.42 -5.06
CA SER A 170 8.58 -15.93 -3.69
C SER A 170 9.98 -16.54 -3.51
N ALA A 171 10.57 -17.08 -4.56
CA ALA A 171 11.93 -17.64 -4.54
C ALA A 171 13.04 -16.60 -4.31
N LEU A 172 12.75 -15.31 -4.52
CA LEU A 172 13.68 -14.19 -4.34
C LEU A 172 13.45 -13.41 -3.03
N GLY A 173 12.47 -13.82 -2.22
CA GLY A 173 12.07 -13.11 -1.00
C GLY A 173 11.17 -11.92 -1.30
N ASP A 174 11.18 -10.92 -0.40
CA ASP A 174 10.23 -9.79 -0.45
C ASP A 174 10.66 -8.64 -1.39
N GLN A 175 11.85 -8.72 -1.97
CA GLN A 175 12.33 -7.66 -2.88
C GLN A 175 11.70 -7.83 -4.27
N PRO A 176 10.95 -6.84 -4.77
CA PRO A 176 10.42 -6.88 -6.12
C PRO A 176 11.54 -6.69 -7.14
N LEU A 177 11.39 -7.32 -8.28
CA LEU A 177 12.18 -7.06 -9.49
C LEU A 177 11.42 -6.08 -10.37
N ASP A 178 12.14 -5.19 -11.02
CA ASP A 178 11.56 -4.32 -12.05
C ASP A 178 11.60 -5.04 -13.40
N GLY A 179 10.46 -5.05 -14.09
CA GLY A 179 10.29 -5.59 -15.41
C GLY A 179 9.71 -4.57 -16.37
N GLU A 180 10.10 -4.66 -17.65
CA GLU A 180 9.53 -3.86 -18.70
C GLU A 180 8.71 -4.73 -19.63
N MET A 181 7.49 -4.28 -19.94
CA MET A 181 6.58 -4.98 -20.85
C MET A 181 7.10 -4.88 -22.27
N ILE A 182 7.31 -6.03 -22.91
CA ILE A 182 7.76 -6.10 -24.30
C ILE A 182 6.61 -6.24 -25.29
N ARG A 183 5.56 -6.97 -24.93
CA ARG A 183 4.39 -7.20 -25.78
C ARG A 183 3.27 -7.87 -25.02
N PHE A 184 2.10 -7.91 -25.63
CA PHE A 184 1.03 -8.82 -25.24
C PHE A 184 1.22 -10.22 -25.84
N GLY A 185 0.52 -11.20 -25.27
CA GLY A 185 0.28 -12.48 -25.91
C GLY A 185 -0.53 -12.32 -27.20
N THR A 186 -0.54 -13.36 -28.02
CA THR A 186 -1.22 -13.34 -29.33
C THR A 186 -2.74 -13.58 -29.26
N SER A 187 -3.24 -14.05 -28.11
CA SER A 187 -4.66 -14.32 -27.87
C SER A 187 -5.02 -14.03 -26.43
N ALA A 188 -6.29 -13.68 -26.20
CA ALA A 188 -6.88 -13.61 -24.88
C ALA A 188 -7.42 -14.97 -24.47
N ASP A 189 -7.41 -15.24 -23.17
CA ASP A 189 -8.05 -16.40 -22.58
C ASP A 189 -9.52 -16.06 -22.31
N ARG A 190 -10.42 -16.74 -23.02
CA ARG A 190 -11.88 -16.52 -22.95
C ARG A 190 -12.48 -16.96 -21.60
N GLU A 191 -11.88 -17.95 -20.96
CA GLU A 191 -12.40 -18.50 -19.71
C GLU A 191 -12.14 -17.55 -18.54
N SER A 192 -10.93 -17.00 -18.49
CA SER A 192 -10.53 -16.05 -17.45
C SER A 192 -10.78 -14.59 -17.79
N GLY A 193 -11.07 -14.23 -19.05
CA GLY A 193 -11.20 -12.84 -19.51
C GLY A 193 -9.91 -12.05 -19.37
N THR A 194 -8.76 -12.73 -19.52
CA THR A 194 -7.43 -12.11 -19.37
C THR A 194 -6.62 -12.20 -20.64
N ILE A 195 -5.65 -11.30 -20.79
CA ILE A 195 -4.62 -11.37 -21.81
C ILE A 195 -3.25 -11.41 -21.16
N ASP A 196 -2.34 -12.19 -21.72
CA ASP A 196 -0.97 -12.28 -21.23
C ASP A 196 -0.21 -11.00 -21.56
N ALA A 197 0.35 -10.32 -20.54
CA ALA A 197 1.33 -9.25 -20.68
C ALA A 197 2.71 -9.82 -20.37
N ILE A 198 3.64 -9.71 -21.32
CA ILE A 198 4.95 -10.36 -21.26
C ILE A 198 6.00 -9.31 -20.90
N PHE A 199 6.65 -9.52 -19.76
CA PHE A 199 7.73 -8.69 -19.24
C PHE A 199 9.05 -9.46 -19.35
N LYS A 200 10.12 -8.74 -19.67
CA LYS A 200 11.47 -9.27 -19.67
C LYS A 200 12.16 -8.89 -18.36
N VAL A 201 12.75 -9.85 -17.67
CA VAL A 201 13.43 -9.65 -16.39
C VAL A 201 14.75 -10.41 -16.32
N ALA A 202 15.74 -9.81 -15.66
CA ALA A 202 16.99 -10.49 -15.33
C ALA A 202 16.76 -11.53 -14.22
N ASN A 203 17.49 -12.63 -14.26
CA ASN A 203 17.42 -13.72 -13.30
C ASN A 203 18.74 -13.87 -12.54
N PRO A 204 19.02 -13.05 -11.54
CA PRO A 204 20.27 -13.07 -10.82
C PRO A 204 20.44 -14.38 -10.06
N GLY A 205 21.57 -15.03 -10.30
CA GLY A 205 21.91 -16.32 -9.68
C GLY A 205 21.04 -17.49 -10.13
N LEU A 206 20.35 -17.36 -11.27
CA LEU A 206 19.49 -18.38 -11.87
C LEU A 206 18.45 -18.95 -10.88
N LYS A 207 17.95 -18.12 -9.97
CA LYS A 207 17.01 -18.56 -8.92
C LYS A 207 15.59 -18.75 -9.42
N MET A 208 15.19 -18.03 -10.46
CA MET A 208 13.88 -18.19 -11.09
C MET A 208 13.92 -19.37 -12.06
N ARG A 209 12.89 -20.20 -11.97
CA ARG A 209 12.69 -21.36 -12.85
C ARG A 209 11.38 -21.18 -13.63
N PRO A 210 11.27 -21.74 -14.82
CA PRO A 210 10.00 -21.79 -15.55
C PRO A 210 8.87 -22.33 -14.67
N ASN A 211 7.65 -21.82 -14.88
CA ASN A 211 6.42 -22.14 -14.14
C ASN A 211 6.36 -21.67 -12.67
N MET A 212 7.38 -21.00 -12.13
CA MET A 212 7.27 -20.35 -10.83
C MET A 212 6.20 -19.26 -10.88
N ARG A 213 5.41 -19.14 -9.80
CA ARG A 213 4.40 -18.09 -9.64
C ARG A 213 5.05 -16.74 -9.42
N ALA A 214 4.45 -15.73 -10.01
CA ALA A 214 4.85 -14.34 -9.85
C ALA A 214 3.62 -13.46 -9.62
N GLU A 215 3.80 -12.44 -8.79
CA GLU A 215 2.83 -11.37 -8.53
C GLU A 215 3.32 -10.10 -9.19
N PHE A 216 2.41 -9.37 -9.81
CA PHE A 216 2.74 -8.18 -10.59
C PHE A 216 1.97 -6.99 -10.05
N SER A 217 2.67 -5.88 -9.85
CA SER A 217 2.09 -4.54 -9.70
C SER A 217 2.48 -3.75 -10.95
N ILE A 218 1.60 -3.78 -11.95
CA ILE A 218 1.87 -3.19 -13.27
C ILE A 218 1.49 -1.71 -13.23
N VAL A 219 2.42 -0.83 -13.58
CA VAL A 219 2.23 0.62 -13.55
C VAL A 219 1.39 1.07 -14.74
N LEU A 220 0.22 1.64 -14.47
CA LEU A 220 -0.70 2.20 -15.45
C LEU A 220 -0.38 3.67 -15.72
N SER A 221 -0.16 4.43 -14.66
CA SER A 221 0.17 5.85 -14.71
C SER A 221 1.05 6.26 -13.53
N GLN A 222 1.77 7.37 -13.69
CA GLN A 222 2.56 7.99 -12.63
C GLN A 222 2.12 9.44 -12.46
N ARG A 223 1.89 9.85 -11.21
CA ARG A 223 1.57 11.24 -10.86
C ARG A 223 2.65 11.78 -9.94
N PRO A 224 3.35 12.85 -10.35
CA PRO A 224 4.38 13.48 -9.51
C PRO A 224 3.75 14.29 -8.36
N ASN A 225 4.53 14.56 -7.33
CA ASN A 225 4.20 15.45 -6.22
C ASN A 225 2.89 15.05 -5.49
N VAL A 226 2.72 13.76 -5.25
CA VAL A 226 1.59 13.23 -4.48
C VAL A 226 2.06 12.89 -3.08
N VAL A 227 1.35 13.36 -2.07
CA VAL A 227 1.57 12.96 -0.68
C VAL A 227 1.16 11.50 -0.53
N GLY A 228 2.14 10.63 -0.37
CA GLY A 228 1.95 9.19 -0.26
C GLY A 228 2.44 8.65 1.07
N ILE A 229 1.64 7.79 1.71
CA ILE A 229 2.06 7.08 2.92
C ILE A 229 2.07 5.57 2.68
N PRO A 230 2.91 4.81 3.39
CA PRO A 230 2.83 3.36 3.36
C PRO A 230 1.45 2.87 3.78
N ARG A 231 0.90 1.90 3.05
CA ARG A 231 -0.44 1.34 3.31
C ARG A 231 -0.62 0.83 4.75
N ALA A 232 0.47 0.37 5.38
CA ALA A 232 0.47 -0.09 6.76
C ALA A 232 0.15 1.01 7.78
N ALA A 233 0.37 2.29 7.44
CA ALA A 233 0.05 3.42 8.31
C ALA A 233 -1.45 3.72 8.36
N LEU A 234 -2.21 3.38 7.29
CA LEU A 234 -3.62 3.69 7.19
C LEU A 234 -4.46 2.78 8.08
N GLN A 235 -5.31 3.38 8.91
CA GLN A 235 -6.20 2.70 9.84
C GLN A 235 -7.67 3.06 9.57
N GLY A 236 -8.58 2.31 10.19
CA GLY A 236 -10.02 2.54 10.11
C GLY A 236 -10.69 1.86 8.91
N ASP A 237 -11.99 2.07 8.79
CA ASP A 237 -12.81 1.55 7.69
C ASP A 237 -12.92 2.56 6.53
N ALA A 238 -13.62 2.18 5.46
CA ALA A 238 -13.76 3.02 4.28
C ALA A 238 -14.42 4.38 4.54
N SER A 239 -15.23 4.51 5.60
CA SER A 239 -15.96 5.73 5.94
C SER A 239 -15.20 6.65 6.90
N LYS A 240 -14.25 6.10 7.66
CA LYS A 240 -13.48 6.81 8.69
C LYS A 240 -12.02 6.39 8.66
N ARG A 241 -11.29 6.89 7.67
CA ARG A 241 -9.86 6.68 7.52
C ARG A 241 -9.08 7.63 8.43
N PHE A 242 -8.08 7.12 9.11
CA PHE A 242 -7.18 7.90 9.95
C PHE A 242 -5.79 7.30 9.99
N VAL A 243 -4.84 8.09 10.43
CA VAL A 243 -3.46 7.71 10.70
C VAL A 243 -3.06 8.19 12.10
N TYR A 244 -1.99 7.67 12.64
CA TYR A 244 -1.35 8.23 13.81
C TYR A 244 -0.14 9.04 13.40
N VAL A 245 -0.15 10.34 13.70
CA VAL A 245 0.95 11.27 13.45
C VAL A 245 1.70 11.47 14.76
N LYS A 246 3.01 11.37 14.74
CA LYS A 246 3.86 11.68 15.88
C LYS A 246 3.75 13.16 16.23
N HIS A 247 3.57 13.47 17.49
CA HIS A 247 3.45 14.83 17.95
C HIS A 247 4.79 15.59 17.79
N PHE A 248 4.72 16.81 17.31
CA PHE A 248 5.93 17.62 17.01
C PHE A 248 6.76 17.91 18.26
N ASP A 249 6.12 18.34 19.36
CA ASP A 249 6.82 18.80 20.58
C ASP A 249 6.96 17.71 21.65
N LEU A 250 6.13 16.67 21.63
CA LEU A 250 6.11 15.65 22.66
C LEU A 250 6.73 14.35 22.16
N PRO A 251 7.82 13.89 22.80
CA PRO A 251 8.33 12.56 22.53
C PRO A 251 7.29 11.50 22.92
N ASN A 252 7.19 10.46 22.12
CA ASN A 252 6.30 9.31 22.35
C ASN A 252 4.79 9.65 22.42
N ALA A 253 4.39 10.79 21.87
CA ALA A 253 2.99 11.17 21.73
C ALA A 253 2.54 11.03 20.28
N PHE A 254 1.32 10.54 20.07
CA PHE A 254 0.76 10.25 18.76
C PHE A 254 -0.67 10.80 18.66
N ILE A 255 -0.92 11.57 17.60
CA ILE A 255 -2.20 12.21 17.35
C ILE A 255 -2.95 11.37 16.32
N LYS A 256 -4.19 10.99 16.64
CA LYS A 256 -5.08 10.37 15.68
C LYS A 256 -5.63 11.41 14.74
N THR A 257 -5.18 11.38 13.48
CA THR A 257 -5.51 12.36 12.47
C THR A 257 -6.39 11.73 11.40
N SER A 258 -7.58 12.30 11.18
CA SER A 258 -8.47 11.88 10.09
C SER A 258 -7.91 12.31 8.75
N VAL A 259 -7.92 11.40 7.77
CA VAL A 259 -7.38 11.65 6.44
C VAL A 259 -8.39 11.33 5.34
N GLN A 260 -8.32 12.11 4.25
CA GLN A 260 -8.99 11.78 3.01
C GLN A 260 -8.00 11.06 2.10
N VAL A 261 -8.37 9.87 1.67
CA VAL A 261 -7.53 9.05 0.80
C VAL A 261 -7.98 9.20 -0.66
N GLY A 262 -6.99 9.20 -1.57
CA GLY A 262 -7.20 9.10 -3.01
C GLY A 262 -6.99 7.66 -3.49
N GLU A 263 -6.18 7.51 -4.53
CA GLU A 263 -5.82 6.21 -5.09
C GLU A 263 -4.92 5.41 -4.15
N MET A 264 -5.00 4.08 -4.28
CA MET A 264 -4.18 3.15 -3.50
C MET A 264 -3.55 2.14 -4.44
N ASN A 265 -2.27 1.85 -4.20
CA ASN A 265 -1.59 0.73 -4.82
C ASN A 265 -1.24 -0.35 -3.78
N ASP A 266 -0.43 -1.32 -4.14
CA ASP A 266 -0.02 -2.43 -3.25
C ASP A 266 0.83 -1.98 -2.05
N ARG A 267 1.54 -0.85 -2.17
CA ARG A 267 2.50 -0.34 -1.16
C ARG A 267 2.07 0.96 -0.49
N TYR A 268 1.49 1.88 -1.26
CA TYR A 268 1.21 3.25 -0.83
C TYR A 268 -0.25 3.64 -1.00
N VAL A 269 -0.65 4.62 -0.21
CA VAL A 269 -1.96 5.29 -0.29
C VAL A 269 -1.71 6.76 -0.51
N GLU A 270 -2.38 7.33 -1.49
CA GLU A 270 -2.43 8.77 -1.72
C GLU A 270 -3.26 9.45 -0.62
N ILE A 271 -2.74 10.52 -0.07
CA ILE A 271 -3.45 11.37 0.88
C ILE A 271 -3.81 12.69 0.21
N VAL A 272 -5.11 12.91 0.06
CA VAL A 272 -5.65 14.13 -0.55
C VAL A 272 -5.67 15.28 0.45
N SER A 273 -5.97 14.98 1.72
CA SER A 273 -5.97 15.96 2.80
C SER A 273 -5.83 15.29 4.18
N GLY A 274 -5.36 16.07 5.16
CA GLY A 274 -5.21 15.63 6.55
C GLY A 274 -3.78 15.38 6.99
N LEU A 275 -2.79 15.40 6.08
CA LEU A 275 -1.37 15.34 6.38
C LEU A 275 -0.62 16.45 5.64
N LEU A 276 0.49 16.85 6.23
CA LEU A 276 1.44 17.78 5.64
C LEU A 276 2.74 17.04 5.32
N PRO A 277 3.52 17.48 4.32
CA PRO A 277 4.89 17.05 4.16
C PRO A 277 5.69 17.29 5.46
N ALA A 278 6.58 16.36 5.79
CA ALA A 278 7.37 16.32 7.04
C ALA A 278 6.59 15.82 8.29
N ASP A 279 5.30 15.50 8.21
CA ASP A 279 4.64 14.74 9.28
C ASP A 279 5.27 13.34 9.40
N GLU A 280 5.45 12.84 10.63
CA GLU A 280 5.86 11.45 10.85
C GLU A 280 4.63 10.58 11.14
N VAL A 281 4.32 9.62 10.26
CA VAL A 281 3.20 8.69 10.43
C VAL A 281 3.65 7.33 10.94
N VAL A 282 2.88 6.75 11.85
CA VAL A 282 3.15 5.42 12.41
C VAL A 282 2.81 4.34 11.38
N THR A 283 3.81 3.56 10.97
CA THR A 283 3.65 2.46 10.02
C THR A 283 3.54 1.11 10.71
N ARG A 284 4.24 0.93 11.82
CA ARG A 284 4.19 -0.28 12.62
C ARG A 284 3.67 0.03 14.02
N GLY A 285 2.85 -0.86 14.59
CA GLY A 285 2.19 -0.63 15.88
C GLY A 285 0.97 0.28 15.82
N ALA A 286 0.60 0.85 14.67
CA ALA A 286 -0.56 1.72 14.49
C ALA A 286 -1.87 1.08 14.96
N TYR A 287 -2.08 -0.19 14.65
CA TYR A 287 -3.24 -0.94 15.13
C TYR A 287 -3.27 -1.06 16.65
N SER A 288 -2.12 -1.32 17.28
CA SER A 288 -2.00 -1.43 18.74
C SER A 288 -2.27 -0.13 19.45
N LEU A 289 -1.92 1.02 18.86
CA LEU A 289 -2.26 2.35 19.37
C LEU A 289 -3.78 2.55 19.49
N SER A 290 -4.58 1.96 18.59
CA SER A 290 -6.05 2.05 18.67
C SER A 290 -6.62 1.49 19.97
N PHE A 291 -5.93 0.57 20.61
CA PHE A 291 -6.33 -0.09 21.87
C PHE A 291 -5.59 0.44 23.09
N ALA A 292 -4.55 1.24 22.91
CA ALA A 292 -3.78 1.84 24.01
C ALA A 292 -4.55 2.97 24.72
N GLY A 293 -5.86 3.05 24.51
CA GLY A 293 -6.80 4.09 24.91
C GLY A 293 -6.47 4.82 26.21
N GLY A 294 -6.13 6.10 26.10
CA GLY A 294 -5.83 6.99 27.19
C GLY A 294 -4.35 7.15 27.56
N GLY A 295 -3.44 6.36 26.94
CA GLY A 295 -2.00 6.47 27.19
C GLY A 295 -1.56 6.07 28.60
N SER A 296 -0.25 5.86 28.81
CA SER A 296 0.37 5.58 30.09
C SER A 296 0.64 6.86 30.93
N VAL A 297 0.64 8.02 30.26
CA VAL A 297 0.88 9.34 30.84
C VAL A 297 -0.21 10.29 30.37
N SER A 298 -0.72 11.17 31.25
CA SER A 298 -1.72 12.15 30.81
C SER A 298 -1.08 13.21 29.92
N LEU A 299 -1.85 13.70 28.93
CA LEU A 299 -1.38 14.76 28.02
C LEU A 299 -0.89 15.98 28.80
N LYS A 300 -1.59 16.34 29.88
CA LYS A 300 -1.21 17.43 30.78
C LYS A 300 0.19 17.20 31.39
N GLU A 301 0.43 16.03 31.99
CA GLU A 301 1.74 15.71 32.60
C GLU A 301 2.87 15.70 31.58
N ALA A 302 2.61 15.22 30.37
CA ALA A 302 3.60 15.21 29.29
C ALA A 302 3.96 16.65 28.83
N LEU A 303 2.96 17.52 28.67
CA LEU A 303 3.16 18.92 28.30
C LEU A 303 3.83 19.72 29.42
N ASP A 304 3.41 19.54 30.68
CA ASP A 304 4.02 20.19 31.84
C ASP A 304 5.51 19.82 31.97
N ALA A 305 5.86 18.56 31.69
CA ALA A 305 7.24 18.08 31.72
C ALA A 305 8.08 18.62 30.55
N ALA A 306 7.49 18.76 29.36
CA ALA A 306 8.18 19.22 28.16
C ALA A 306 8.41 20.74 28.16
N HIS A 307 7.44 21.52 28.61
CA HIS A 307 7.44 22.99 28.53
C HIS A 307 7.83 23.68 29.83
N GLY A 308 7.85 22.96 30.96
CA GLY A 308 8.24 23.49 32.26
C GLY A 308 7.22 24.46 32.91
N HIS A 309 5.97 24.50 32.40
CA HIS A 309 4.87 25.27 32.98
C HIS A 309 3.56 24.44 32.93
N GLU A 310 2.58 24.82 33.77
CA GLU A 310 1.34 24.07 33.92
C GLU A 310 0.38 24.25 32.76
N HIS A 311 -0.17 23.14 32.26
CA HIS A 311 -1.22 23.09 31.22
C HIS A 311 -2.58 22.68 31.81
N ALA A 312 -3.66 23.00 31.10
CA ALA A 312 -5.00 22.51 31.39
C ALA A 312 -5.11 21.02 30.99
N PRO A 313 -6.11 20.26 31.51
CA PRO A 313 -6.31 18.87 31.14
C PRO A 313 -6.53 18.62 29.66
N ASP A 314 -6.97 19.64 28.92
CA ASP A 314 -7.17 19.67 27.47
C ASP A 314 -5.88 20.00 26.68
N GLY A 315 -4.74 20.19 27.36
CA GLY A 315 -3.45 20.54 26.74
C GLY A 315 -3.27 22.03 26.47
N GLY A 316 -4.24 22.89 26.74
CA GLY A 316 -4.13 24.33 26.57
C GLY A 316 -3.28 24.98 27.67
N GLU A 317 -2.55 26.06 27.33
CA GLU A 317 -1.82 26.86 28.34
C GLU A 317 -2.74 27.40 29.44
N LEU A 318 -2.31 27.26 30.69
CA LEU A 318 -3.00 27.83 31.85
C LEU A 318 -2.60 29.31 32.01
N THR A 319 -3.27 30.20 31.29
CA THR A 319 -3.16 31.63 31.53
C THR A 319 -3.73 32.01 32.89
N PRO A 320 -3.26 33.10 33.54
CA PRO A 320 -3.80 33.55 34.84
C PRO A 320 -5.32 33.71 34.87
N GLU A 321 -5.92 34.09 33.74
CA GLU A 321 -7.38 34.25 33.57
C GLU A 321 -8.09 32.89 33.57
N LYS A 322 -7.58 31.90 32.85
CA LYS A 322 -8.13 30.54 32.80
C LYS A 322 -7.97 29.80 34.13
N LYS A 323 -6.87 30.11 34.85
CA LYS A 323 -6.62 29.61 36.24
C LYS A 323 -7.66 30.16 37.23
N ALA A 324 -8.04 31.44 37.07
CA ALA A 324 -9.07 32.07 37.87
C ALA A 324 -10.48 31.53 37.57
N GLU A 325 -10.76 31.25 36.31
CA GLU A 325 -12.04 30.68 35.86
C GLU A 325 -12.23 29.23 36.37
N MET A 326 -11.18 28.39 36.27
CA MET A 326 -11.18 27.04 36.86
C MET A 326 -11.28 27.02 38.37
N ALA A 327 -10.64 27.97 39.06
CA ALA A 327 -10.75 28.11 40.51
C ALA A 327 -12.16 28.55 40.92
N ALA A 328 -12.80 29.43 40.16
CA ALA A 328 -14.18 29.83 40.36
C ALA A 328 -15.18 28.68 40.13
N ALA A 329 -14.94 27.86 39.08
CA ALA A 329 -15.76 26.68 38.80
C ALA A 329 -15.60 25.58 39.90
N LYS A 330 -14.40 25.42 40.47
CA LYS A 330 -14.14 24.45 41.56
C LYS A 330 -14.74 24.91 42.91
N ASN A 331 -14.82 26.22 43.15
CA ASN A 331 -15.45 26.78 44.36
C ASN A 331 -16.97 26.95 44.24
N GLY A 332 -17.54 26.92 43.04
CA GLY A 332 -18.98 26.93 42.80
C GLY A 332 -19.72 25.63 43.11
N GLY A 333 -18.98 24.55 43.46
CA GLY A 333 -19.55 23.22 43.78
C GLY A 333 -19.99 23.00 45.21
N LYS A 334 -19.87 24.00 46.12
CA LYS A 334 -20.36 23.93 47.52
C LYS A 334 -21.15 25.17 47.87
N ALA A 335 -22.31 25.36 47.29
CA ALA A 335 -23.33 26.27 47.81
C ALA A 335 -24.69 25.61 47.70
N SER A 336 -25.15 25.16 48.83
CA SER A 336 -26.52 24.84 49.28
C SER A 336 -27.66 25.05 48.28
N ALA A 337 -28.45 24.02 48.14
CA ALA A 337 -29.83 24.11 47.69
C ALA A 337 -30.59 25.15 48.53
N SER A 338 -30.79 26.34 48.00
CA SER A 338 -31.81 27.31 48.46
C SER A 338 -32.76 27.57 47.28
N SER A 339 -33.96 27.04 47.50
CA SER A 339 -35.20 27.25 46.76
C SER A 339 -35.44 28.74 46.48
N GLY A 340 -35.55 29.09 45.21
CA GLY A 340 -35.96 30.43 44.74
C GLY A 340 -36.15 30.38 43.24
N GLY A 341 -36.96 29.44 42.74
CA GLY A 341 -37.22 29.23 41.37
C GLY A 341 -38.09 30.34 40.77
N ASN A 342 -37.60 30.98 39.74
CA ASN A 342 -38.31 31.98 38.95
C ASN A 342 -39.41 31.28 38.14
N LYS A 343 -40.59 31.07 38.79
CA LYS A 343 -41.79 30.44 38.20
C LYS A 343 -42.37 31.20 36.96
N ILE A 344 -41.87 32.39 36.68
CA ILE A 344 -42.34 33.20 35.57
C ILE A 344 -41.92 32.64 34.21
N TRP A 345 -40.73 32.05 34.09
CA TRP A 345 -40.23 31.49 32.82
C TRP A 345 -40.94 30.19 32.40
N THR A 346 -41.42 29.39 33.32
CA THR A 346 -42.18 28.15 33.03
C THR A 346 -43.59 28.47 32.54
N TYR A 347 -44.20 29.57 32.97
CA TYR A 347 -45.52 30.02 32.49
C TYR A 347 -45.43 30.70 31.10
N VAL A 348 -44.31 31.38 30.77
CA VAL A 348 -44.10 32.00 29.45
C VAL A 348 -43.83 30.93 28.40
N SER A 349 -43.05 29.90 28.69
CA SER A 349 -42.82 28.82 27.76
C SER A 349 -44.04 27.92 27.52
N GLY A 350 -44.86 27.66 28.54
CA GLY A 350 -46.14 26.96 28.45
C GLY A 350 -47.19 27.72 27.61
N GLY A 351 -47.27 29.06 27.81
CA GLY A 351 -48.20 29.91 27.04
C GLY A 351 -47.86 29.98 25.55
N LEU A 352 -46.56 30.05 25.21
CA LEU A 352 -46.07 30.05 23.81
C LEU A 352 -46.34 28.71 23.12
N PHE A 353 -46.20 27.60 23.83
CA PHE A 353 -46.49 26.28 23.28
C PHE A 353 -47.99 26.06 22.99
N LEU A 354 -48.88 26.54 23.89
CA LEU A 354 -50.33 26.47 23.68
C LEU A 354 -50.79 27.33 22.50
N LEU A 355 -50.20 28.53 22.27
CA LEU A 355 -50.49 29.38 21.11
C LEU A 355 -50.01 28.74 19.81
N LEU A 356 -48.91 28.00 19.82
CA LEU A 356 -48.38 27.27 18.66
C LEU A 356 -49.26 26.07 18.29
N VAL A 357 -49.78 25.35 19.27
CA VAL A 357 -50.70 24.23 19.08
C VAL A 357 -52.05 24.74 18.56
N ALA A 358 -52.58 25.84 19.09
CA ALA A 358 -53.83 26.46 18.63
C ALA A 358 -53.73 27.00 17.19
N SER A 359 -52.55 27.55 16.79
CA SER A 359 -52.27 27.98 15.43
C SER A 359 -52.21 26.80 14.43
N LEU A 360 -51.70 25.67 14.84
CA LEU A 360 -51.66 24.43 14.05
C LEU A 360 -53.07 23.85 13.85
N PHE A 361 -53.89 23.80 14.91
CA PHE A 361 -55.27 23.32 14.81
C PHE A 361 -56.15 24.23 13.94
N GLY A 362 -55.97 25.58 14.01
CA GLY A 362 -56.70 26.51 13.18
C GLY A 362 -56.38 26.42 11.68
N LYS A 363 -55.18 25.92 11.32
CA LYS A 363 -54.81 25.64 9.92
C LYS A 363 -55.39 24.32 9.41
N PHE A 364 -55.63 23.35 10.27
CA PHE A 364 -56.23 22.06 9.88
C PHE A 364 -57.73 22.20 9.58
N GLN A 365 -58.48 23.03 10.32
CA GLN A 365 -59.91 23.21 10.10
C GLN A 365 -60.26 24.05 8.84
N LYS A 366 -59.31 24.84 8.29
CA LYS A 366 -59.52 25.56 7.04
C LYS A 366 -59.30 24.73 5.75
N ARG A 367 -58.91 23.48 5.87
CA ARG A 367 -58.63 22.61 4.71
C ARG A 367 -59.79 21.67 4.34
N GLU A 368 -60.90 21.64 5.13
CA GLU A 368 -62.07 20.76 4.86
C GLU A 368 -63.28 21.46 4.26
N VAL A 369 -63.15 22.73 3.80
CA VAL A 369 -64.27 23.47 3.18
C VAL A 369 -63.88 23.95 1.76
N GLN A 370 -63.13 23.12 1.02
CA GLN A 370 -63.06 23.25 -0.44
C GLN A 370 -62.80 21.87 -1.03
N LEU A 371 -63.87 21.14 -1.19
CA LEU A 371 -64.05 20.08 -2.20
C LEU A 371 -65.53 20.13 -2.58
#